data_e7f95708ef67becf72c1e10e5e151236
#
_entry.id   e7f95708ef67becf72c1e10e5e151236
#
_cell.length_a   1.000
_cell.length_b   1.000
_cell.length_c   1.000
_cell.angle_alpha   90.00
_cell.angle_beta   90.00
_cell.angle_gamma   90.00
#
_symmetry.space_group_name_H-M   'P 1'
#
loop_
_entity.id
_entity.type
_entity.pdbx_description
1 polymer ?
#
loop_
_entity_poly.entity_id
_entity_poly.type
_entity_poly.pdbx_seq_one_letter_code
_entity_poly.pdbx_strand_id
1 'polypeptide(L)'
;FDVLFCPGHSPGSICFHNAQEDYLIAGDVLFDGSIGRTDLPGGDHQTLLGSILTKLMPLPDETVVWPGHGGKTTIGKERGSNPFLT
;
A
#
# COMPACT_ATOMS: atom_id res chain seq x y z
N PHE A 1 14.00 -7.16 -6.00
CA PHE A 1 12.96 -6.53 -5.16
C PHE A 1 13.47 -5.26 -4.51
N ASP A 2 12.65 -4.23 -4.52
CA ASP A 2 12.85 -3.05 -3.70
C ASP A 2 12.00 -3.16 -2.45
N VAL A 3 12.59 -2.91 -1.29
CA VAL A 3 11.88 -2.87 -0.03
C VAL A 3 11.44 -1.43 0.22
N LEU A 4 10.14 -1.25 0.41
CA LEU A 4 9.55 0.06 0.68
C LEU A 4 9.03 0.09 2.11
N PHE A 5 9.57 1.00 2.93
CA PHE A 5 9.05 1.20 4.28
C PHE A 5 7.74 1.95 4.23
N CYS A 6 6.70 1.34 4.79
CA CYS A 6 5.36 1.90 4.81
C CYS A 6 4.77 1.83 6.22
N PRO A 7 5.34 2.55 7.18
CA PRO A 7 4.81 2.54 8.54
C PRO A 7 3.42 3.17 8.63
N GLY A 8 2.71 2.85 9.68
CA GLY A 8 1.39 3.39 9.98
C GLY A 8 0.40 2.32 10.39
N HIS A 9 0.35 1.17 9.70
CA HIS A 9 -0.34 -0.01 10.20
C HIS A 9 0.42 -0.56 11.40
N SER A 10 1.74 -0.69 11.24
CA SER A 10 2.68 -0.94 12.33
C SER A 10 3.96 -0.17 12.05
N PRO A 11 4.82 0.06 13.07
CA PRO A 11 6.08 0.79 12.85
C PRO A 11 7.03 0.11 11.85
N GLY A 12 6.97 -1.21 11.75
CA GLY A 12 7.86 -1.98 10.88
C GLY A 12 7.24 -2.48 9.58
N SER A 13 6.08 -1.95 9.19
CA SER A 13 5.42 -2.40 7.96
C SER A 13 6.25 -2.10 6.73
N ILE A 14 6.39 -3.09 5.85
CA ILE A 14 7.13 -2.97 4.60
C ILE A 14 6.32 -3.56 3.45
N CYS A 15 6.62 -3.06 2.24
CA CYS A 15 6.12 -3.62 0.99
C CYS A 15 7.30 -4.05 0.13
N PHE A 16 7.08 -4.99 -0.77
CA PHE A 16 8.10 -5.43 -1.72
C PHE A 16 7.64 -5.11 -3.13
N HIS A 17 8.41 -4.32 -3.85
CA HIS A 17 8.14 -3.98 -5.25
C HIS A 17 9.11 -4.71 -6.16
N ASN A 18 8.56 -5.42 -7.15
CA ASN A 18 9.35 -6.00 -8.23
C ASN A 18 9.10 -5.16 -9.48
N ALA A 19 10.06 -4.31 -9.82
CA ALA A 19 9.92 -3.39 -10.96
C ALA A 19 9.98 -4.13 -12.29
N GLN A 20 10.71 -5.24 -12.36
CA GLN A 20 10.87 -6.01 -13.59
C GLN A 20 9.57 -6.71 -13.99
N GLU A 21 8.88 -7.30 -13.02
CA GLU A 21 7.60 -7.99 -13.25
C GLU A 21 6.41 -7.09 -12.96
N ASP A 22 6.67 -5.91 -12.43
CA ASP A 22 5.70 -4.85 -12.14
C ASP A 22 4.57 -5.28 -11.20
N TYR A 23 4.96 -5.77 -10.02
CA TYR A 23 4.00 -6.08 -8.96
C TYR A 23 4.53 -5.65 -7.59
N LEU A 24 3.57 -5.48 -6.68
CA LEU A 24 3.81 -5.05 -5.31
C LEU A 24 3.19 -6.05 -4.35
N ILE A 25 3.98 -6.52 -3.40
CA ILE A 25 3.46 -7.30 -2.27
C ILE A 25 3.23 -6.32 -1.13
N ALA A 26 1.96 -6.03 -0.85
CA ALA A 26 1.58 -4.92 0.01
C ALA A 26 1.23 -5.33 1.45
N GLY A 27 1.11 -6.62 1.74
CA GLY A 27 0.75 -7.08 3.08
C GLY A 27 -0.50 -6.37 3.60
N ASP A 28 -0.40 -5.79 4.79
CA ASP A 28 -1.51 -5.09 5.44
C ASP A 28 -1.46 -3.57 5.25
N VAL A 29 -0.81 -3.09 4.19
CA VAL A 29 -0.68 -1.65 3.92
C VAL A 29 -1.78 -1.15 2.98
N LEU A 30 -1.98 -1.81 1.84
CA LEU A 30 -2.93 -1.37 0.82
C LEU A 30 -3.79 -2.54 0.36
N PHE A 31 -5.10 -2.29 0.27
CA PHE A 31 -6.10 -3.26 -0.17
C PHE A 31 -6.95 -2.70 -1.29
N ASP A 32 -7.72 -3.57 -1.93
CA ASP A 32 -8.72 -3.16 -2.92
C ASP A 32 -9.81 -2.36 -2.21
N GLY A 33 -9.82 -1.06 -2.42
CA GLY A 33 -10.80 -0.13 -1.85
C GLY A 33 -10.54 0.24 -0.39
N SER A 34 -9.38 -0.12 0.19
CA SER A 34 -9.10 0.15 1.60
C SER A 34 -7.61 0.29 1.86
N ILE A 35 -7.27 0.62 3.09
CA ILE A 35 -5.89 0.65 3.59
C ILE A 35 -5.84 -0.10 4.91
N GLY A 36 -4.63 -0.38 5.40
CA GLY A 36 -4.43 -1.07 6.66
C GLY A 36 -5.06 -0.33 7.83
N ARG A 37 -5.53 -1.07 8.83
CA ARG A 37 -6.06 -0.48 10.05
C ARG A 37 -4.93 0.18 10.84
N THR A 38 -5.27 1.23 11.57
CA THR A 38 -4.30 2.03 12.34
C THR A 38 -4.73 2.24 13.79
N ASP A 39 -5.75 1.53 14.23
CA ASP A 39 -6.35 1.68 15.56
C ASP A 39 -5.75 0.77 16.64
N LEU A 40 -4.72 -0.01 16.27
CA LEU A 40 -4.00 -0.85 17.22
C LEU A 40 -2.75 -0.12 17.74
N PRO A 41 -2.18 -0.55 18.89
CA PRO A 41 -0.95 0.06 19.40
C PRO A 41 0.16 0.06 18.35
N GLY A 42 0.82 1.21 18.18
CA GLY A 42 1.83 1.41 17.14
C GLY A 42 1.28 1.85 15.80
N GLY A 43 -0.05 1.85 15.60
CA GLY A 43 -0.68 2.34 14.38
C GLY A 43 -0.85 3.86 14.38
N ASP A 44 -0.79 4.47 13.18
CA ASP A 44 -0.99 5.90 12.99
C ASP A 44 -1.52 6.16 11.59
N HIS A 45 -2.75 6.70 11.51
CA HIS A 45 -3.45 6.90 10.24
C HIS A 45 -2.72 7.87 9.31
N GLN A 46 -2.26 9.01 9.84
CA GLN A 46 -1.55 10.01 9.02
C GLN A 46 -0.22 9.47 8.51
N THR A 47 0.48 8.71 9.34
CA THR A 47 1.72 8.05 8.94
C THR A 47 1.46 7.04 7.81
N LEU A 48 0.42 6.23 7.91
CA LEU A 48 0.09 5.27 6.87
C LEU A 48 -0.30 5.96 5.56
N LEU A 49 -1.12 6.99 5.62
CA LEU A 49 -1.47 7.76 4.42
C LEU A 49 -0.23 8.35 3.77
N GLY A 50 0.66 8.95 4.56
CA GLY A 50 1.92 9.50 4.07
C GLY A 50 2.79 8.45 3.41
N SER A 51 2.89 7.27 4.00
CA SER A 51 3.64 6.15 3.43
C SER A 51 3.09 5.74 2.06
N ILE A 52 1.77 5.55 1.97
CA ILE A 52 1.12 5.13 0.73
C ILE A 52 1.29 6.21 -0.35
N LEU A 53 1.03 7.47 -0.01
CA LEU A 53 1.08 8.56 -0.99
C LEU A 53 2.50 8.83 -1.50
N THR A 54 3.51 8.67 -0.65
CA THR A 54 4.90 8.96 -1.04
C THR A 54 5.65 7.77 -1.59
N LYS A 55 5.29 6.55 -1.19
CA LYS A 55 6.04 5.34 -1.56
C LYS A 55 5.34 4.48 -2.59
N LEU A 56 4.01 4.39 -2.57
CA LEU A 56 3.25 3.48 -3.43
C LEU A 56 2.60 4.20 -4.60
N MET A 57 1.98 5.35 -4.37
CA MET A 57 1.26 6.05 -5.44
C MET A 57 2.16 6.54 -6.58
N PRO A 58 3.48 6.80 -6.40
CA PRO A 58 4.36 7.10 -7.52
C PRO A 58 4.67 5.92 -8.43
N LEU A 59 4.32 4.68 -8.05
CA LEU A 59 4.55 3.51 -8.88
C LEU A 59 3.64 3.55 -10.12
N PRO A 60 3.99 2.82 -11.21
CA PRO A 60 3.18 2.80 -12.42
C PRO A 60 1.74 2.34 -12.17
N ASP A 61 0.79 2.89 -12.93
CA ASP A 61 -0.64 2.57 -12.78
C ASP A 61 -0.92 1.08 -12.93
N GLU A 62 -0.21 0.41 -13.83
CA GLU A 62 -0.39 -1.02 -14.11
C GLU A 62 0.23 -1.94 -13.07
N THR A 63 0.96 -1.43 -12.09
CA THR A 63 1.55 -2.26 -11.03
C THR A 63 0.47 -3.04 -10.30
N VAL A 64 0.57 -4.36 -10.35
CA VAL A 64 -0.38 -5.25 -9.68
C VAL A 64 -0.05 -5.31 -8.20
N VAL A 65 -1.07 -5.08 -7.37
CA VAL A 65 -0.93 -5.09 -5.92
C VAL A 65 -1.50 -6.39 -5.36
N TRP A 66 -0.69 -7.10 -4.58
CA TRP A 66 -1.07 -8.33 -3.89
C TRP A 66 -1.18 -8.03 -2.40
N PRO A 67 -2.40 -7.79 -1.89
CA PRO A 67 -2.61 -7.55 -0.45
C PRO A 67 -2.49 -8.82 0.36
N GLY A 68 -2.36 -8.66 1.68
CA GLY A 68 -2.39 -9.79 2.61
C GLY A 68 -3.76 -10.44 2.73
N HIS A 69 -4.83 -9.69 2.42
CA HIS A 69 -6.22 -10.16 2.46
C HIS A 69 -6.96 -9.62 1.24
N GLY A 70 -7.99 -10.34 0.83
CA GLY A 70 -8.82 -9.92 -0.30
C GLY A 70 -8.16 -10.13 -1.64
N GLY A 71 -8.74 -9.56 -2.68
CA GLY A 71 -8.29 -9.74 -4.04
C GLY A 71 -7.18 -8.77 -4.44
N LYS A 72 -6.48 -9.11 -5.52
CA LYS A 72 -5.47 -8.22 -6.10
C LYS A 72 -6.13 -6.98 -6.69
N THR A 73 -5.35 -5.91 -6.78
CA THR A 73 -5.75 -4.66 -7.40
C THR A 73 -4.58 -4.07 -8.18
N THR A 74 -4.66 -2.81 -8.58
CA THR A 74 -3.56 -2.08 -9.23
C THR A 74 -3.38 -0.72 -8.58
N ILE A 75 -2.18 -0.16 -8.72
CA ILE A 75 -1.88 1.19 -8.22
C ILE A 75 -2.82 2.21 -8.87
N GLY A 76 -3.03 2.12 -10.17
CA GLY A 76 -3.89 3.07 -10.88
C GLY A 76 -5.33 3.03 -10.40
N LYS A 77 -5.88 1.83 -10.17
CA LYS A 77 -7.23 1.68 -9.64
C LYS A 77 -7.35 2.33 -8.25
N GLU A 78 -6.41 2.06 -7.36
CA GLU A 78 -6.47 2.62 -6.00
C GLU A 78 -6.24 4.11 -5.98
N ARG A 79 -5.38 4.64 -6.86
CA ARG A 79 -5.19 6.09 -6.97
C ARG A 79 -6.47 6.81 -7.33
N GLY A 80 -7.29 6.23 -8.21
CA GLY A 80 -8.51 6.87 -8.70
C GLY A 80 -9.77 6.57 -7.89
N SER A 81 -9.81 5.43 -7.18
CA SER A 81 -11.07 4.95 -6.58
C SER A 81 -11.00 4.59 -5.10
N ASN A 82 -9.81 4.54 -4.51
CA ASN A 82 -9.70 4.22 -3.09
C ASN A 82 -10.17 5.41 -2.25
N PRO A 83 -11.23 5.25 -1.42
CA PRO A 83 -11.80 6.39 -0.69
C PRO A 83 -10.87 7.01 0.34
N PHE A 84 -9.83 6.29 0.76
CA PHE A 84 -8.84 6.84 1.70
C PHE A 84 -7.77 7.66 0.99
N LEU A 85 -7.63 7.52 -0.33
CA LEU A 85 -6.56 8.14 -1.12
C LEU A 85 -7.05 9.23 -2.08
N THR A 86 -8.35 9.35 -2.24
CA THR A 86 -8.96 10.33 -3.15
C THR A 86 -9.53 11.53 -2.44
#